data_8533b38434f681d6db15248225302391
#
_entry.id   8533b38434f681d6db15248225302391
#
_cell.length_a   1.000
_cell.length_b   1.000
_cell.length_c   1.000
_cell.angle_alpha   90.00
_cell.angle_beta   90.00
_cell.angle_gamma   90.00
#
_symmetry.space_group_name_H-M   'P 1'
#
loop_
_entity.id
_entity.type
_entity.pdbx_description
1 polymer ?
#
loop_
_entity_poly.entity_id
_entity_poly.type
_entity_poly.pdbx_seq_one_letter_code
_entity_poly.pdbx_strand_id
1 'polypeptide(L)'
;MIYDFDYVQDGHEYKAGEDVPDMGTIVCVSHNNGALFTLRNYELLSKDVDKLPKYDNLMTGSSAYCIDTADYYKYEATTKQWYKQ
;
A
#
# COMPACT_ATOMS: atom_id res chain seq x y z
N MET A 1 -0.68 6.13 -13.93
CA MET A 1 0.07 5.77 -15.14
C MET A 1 -0.71 4.72 -15.90
N ILE A 2 -0.86 4.87 -17.20
CA ILE A 2 -1.64 3.95 -18.03
C ILE A 2 -0.66 3.15 -18.91
N TYR A 3 -0.78 1.81 -18.84
CA TYR A 3 0.03 0.92 -19.65
C TYR A 3 -0.82 0.31 -20.76
N ASP A 4 -0.19 -0.08 -21.86
CA ASP A 4 -0.85 -0.79 -22.97
C ASP A 4 -0.77 -2.32 -22.82
N PHE A 5 -0.42 -2.78 -21.63
CA PHE A 5 -0.34 -4.20 -21.25
C PHE A 5 -0.86 -4.39 -19.84
N ASP A 6 -1.19 -5.63 -19.49
CA ASP A 6 -1.60 -5.96 -18.12
C ASP A 6 -0.41 -5.82 -17.18
N TYR A 7 -0.65 -5.25 -15.99
CA TYR A 7 0.41 -4.93 -15.05
C TYR A 7 0.00 -5.33 -13.64
N VAL A 8 0.93 -5.88 -12.88
CA VAL A 8 0.71 -6.22 -11.46
C VAL A 8 1.54 -5.29 -10.59
N GLN A 9 0.88 -4.61 -9.67
CA GLN A 9 1.52 -3.74 -8.70
C GLN A 9 0.98 -4.06 -7.31
N ASP A 10 1.88 -4.35 -6.37
CA ASP A 10 1.54 -4.65 -4.98
C ASP A 10 0.50 -5.78 -4.87
N GLY A 11 0.64 -6.81 -5.70
CA GLY A 11 -0.29 -7.94 -5.72
C GLY A 11 -1.63 -7.64 -6.39
N HIS A 12 -1.86 -6.42 -6.85
CA HIS A 12 -3.05 -6.00 -7.57
C HIS A 12 -2.83 -6.08 -9.07
N GLU A 13 -3.75 -6.73 -9.79
CA GLU A 13 -3.70 -6.79 -11.24
C GLU A 13 -4.46 -5.62 -11.85
N TYR A 14 -3.79 -4.89 -12.72
CA TYR A 14 -4.38 -3.83 -13.54
C TYR A 14 -4.37 -4.26 -14.99
N LYS A 15 -5.52 -4.15 -15.65
CA LYS A 15 -5.64 -4.49 -17.07
C LYS A 15 -5.09 -3.37 -17.94
N ALA A 16 -4.67 -3.71 -19.15
CA ALA A 16 -4.26 -2.72 -20.12
C ALA A 16 -5.32 -1.62 -20.26
N GLY A 17 -4.89 -0.36 -20.22
CA GLY A 17 -5.78 0.80 -20.29
C GLY A 17 -6.31 1.29 -18.95
N GLU A 18 -6.14 0.54 -17.86
CA GLU A 18 -6.50 1.01 -16.52
C GLU A 18 -5.41 1.92 -15.94
N ASP A 19 -5.83 2.89 -15.12
CA ASP A 19 -4.88 3.78 -14.45
C ASP A 19 -4.24 3.05 -13.26
N VAL A 20 -2.91 2.94 -13.30
CA VAL A 20 -2.12 2.34 -12.21
C VAL A 20 -1.64 3.46 -11.31
N PRO A 21 -1.99 3.45 -10.00
CA PRO A 21 -1.53 4.49 -9.08
C PRO A 21 -0.01 4.55 -8.98
N ASP A 22 0.51 5.77 -8.86
CA ASP A 22 1.92 5.98 -8.57
C ASP A 22 2.12 5.82 -7.05
N MET A 23 2.90 4.83 -6.66
CA MET A 23 3.24 4.59 -5.26
C MET A 23 4.53 5.29 -4.82
N GLY A 24 5.22 5.97 -5.74
CA GLY A 24 6.44 6.71 -5.41
C GLY A 24 7.50 5.79 -4.83
N THR A 25 7.98 6.12 -3.60
CA THR A 25 9.01 5.35 -2.91
C THR A 25 8.46 4.17 -2.10
N ILE A 26 7.15 3.96 -2.10
CA ILE A 26 6.50 2.91 -1.30
C ILE A 26 6.87 1.54 -1.82
N VAL A 27 7.38 0.68 -0.92
CA VAL A 27 7.72 -0.71 -1.23
C VAL A 27 7.06 -1.61 -0.19
N CYS A 28 6.40 -2.68 -0.65
CA CYS A 28 5.90 -3.70 0.24
C CYS A 28 7.05 -4.65 0.58
N VAL A 29 7.53 -4.62 1.82
CA VAL A 29 8.68 -5.42 2.25
C VAL A 29 8.27 -6.81 2.73
N SER A 30 7.02 -6.97 3.14
CA SER A 30 6.48 -8.29 3.50
C SER A 30 4.96 -8.27 3.43
N HIS A 31 4.38 -9.44 3.23
CA HIS A 31 2.92 -9.59 3.24
C HIS A 31 2.54 -10.97 3.77
N ASN A 32 1.34 -11.06 4.31
CA ASN A 32 0.78 -12.30 4.81
C ASN A 32 -0.67 -12.40 4.36
N ASN A 33 -0.96 -13.32 3.46
CA ASN A 33 -2.29 -13.48 2.88
C ASN A 33 -3.20 -14.24 3.87
N GLY A 34 -4.28 -13.58 4.28
CA GLY A 34 -5.38 -14.21 5.00
C GLY A 34 -6.44 -14.71 4.04
N ALA A 35 -7.55 -15.25 4.59
CA ALA A 35 -8.65 -15.77 3.78
C ALA A 35 -9.37 -14.67 2.99
N LEU A 36 -9.59 -13.50 3.62
CA LEU A 36 -10.31 -12.37 3.00
C LEU A 36 -9.44 -11.11 2.92
N PHE A 37 -8.44 -10.99 3.80
CA PHE A 37 -7.62 -9.79 3.91
C PHE A 37 -6.15 -10.16 3.86
N THR A 38 -5.34 -9.22 3.36
CA THR A 38 -3.88 -9.37 3.32
C THR A 38 -3.24 -8.34 4.22
N LEU A 39 -2.41 -8.81 5.15
CA LEU A 39 -1.54 -7.93 5.95
C LEU A 39 -0.33 -7.55 5.10
N ARG A 40 -0.06 -6.26 4.99
CA ARG A 40 1.10 -5.77 4.25
C ARG A 40 1.91 -4.81 5.10
N ASN A 41 3.23 -4.93 4.99
CA ASN A 41 4.15 -4.04 5.68
C ASN A 41 4.94 -3.26 4.63
N TYR A 42 4.86 -1.94 4.70
CA TYR A 42 5.47 -1.05 3.72
C TYR A 42 6.63 -0.27 4.33
N GLU A 43 7.57 0.11 3.47
CA GLU A 43 8.60 1.13 3.77
C GLU A 43 8.55 2.20 2.68
N LEU A 44 8.80 3.45 3.06
CA LEU A 44 8.68 4.58 2.15
C LEU A 44 9.47 5.78 2.67
N LEU A 45 9.55 6.82 1.84
CA LEU A 45 9.96 8.15 2.32
C LEU A 45 8.71 8.95 2.73
N SER A 46 8.86 9.83 3.73
CA SER A 46 7.72 10.54 4.32
C SER A 46 6.93 11.38 3.32
N LYS A 47 7.56 11.83 2.24
CA LYS A 47 6.88 12.61 1.18
C LYS A 47 5.78 11.84 0.47
N ASP A 48 5.76 10.51 0.56
CA ASP A 48 4.82 9.65 -0.14
C ASP A 48 3.76 9.02 0.77
N VAL A 49 3.66 9.47 2.02
CA VAL A 49 2.68 8.95 2.99
C VAL A 49 1.25 9.02 2.46
N ASP A 50 0.91 10.10 1.77
CA ASP A 50 -0.43 10.30 1.20
C ASP A 50 -0.74 9.36 0.01
N LYS A 51 0.27 8.65 -0.49
CA LYS A 51 0.11 7.66 -1.57
C LYS A 51 -0.07 6.23 -1.05
N LEU A 52 -0.07 6.03 0.27
CA LEU A 52 -0.26 4.70 0.85
C LEU A 52 -1.58 4.09 0.38
N PRO A 53 -1.59 2.80 0.01
CA PRO A 53 -2.77 2.17 -0.56
C PRO A 53 -3.88 1.99 0.48
N LYS A 54 -5.12 1.93 0.00
CA LYS A 54 -6.32 1.73 0.82
C LYS A 54 -7.20 0.68 0.17
N TYR A 55 -6.62 -0.48 -0.14
CA TYR A 55 -7.34 -1.56 -0.80
C TYR A 55 -8.44 -2.12 0.09
N ASP A 56 -9.51 -2.60 -0.52
CA ASP A 56 -10.62 -3.22 0.20
C ASP A 56 -10.19 -4.44 1.00
N ASN A 57 -9.18 -5.17 0.52
CA ASN A 57 -8.66 -6.36 1.19
C ASN A 57 -7.43 -6.09 2.06
N LEU A 58 -7.07 -4.83 2.31
CA LEU A 58 -5.94 -4.50 3.18
C LEU A 58 -6.35 -4.69 4.64
N MET A 59 -5.59 -5.52 5.36
CA MET A 59 -5.91 -5.89 6.74
C MET A 59 -5.57 -4.78 7.71
N THR A 60 -6.43 -4.58 8.72
CA THR A 60 -6.11 -3.76 9.88
C THR A 60 -4.84 -4.28 10.55
N GLY A 61 -3.93 -3.38 10.90
CA GLY A 61 -2.63 -3.73 11.45
C GLY A 61 -1.51 -3.74 10.42
N SER A 62 -1.82 -3.58 9.13
CA SER A 62 -0.81 -3.32 8.11
C SER A 62 0.01 -2.09 8.49
N SER A 63 1.30 -2.09 8.19
CA SER A 63 2.21 -1.06 8.68
C SER A 63 2.90 -0.31 7.56
N ALA A 64 3.32 0.92 7.87
CA ALA A 64 4.14 1.73 6.98
C ALA A 64 5.21 2.45 7.80
N TYR A 65 6.47 2.27 7.44
CA TYR A 65 7.60 2.88 8.12
C TYR A 65 8.28 3.89 7.20
N CYS A 66 8.38 5.14 7.68
CA CYS A 66 9.10 6.20 6.96
C CYS A 66 10.58 6.14 7.30
N ILE A 67 11.39 5.74 6.34
CA ILE A 67 12.83 5.50 6.56
C ILE A 67 13.57 6.79 6.93
N ASP A 68 13.16 7.92 6.34
CA ASP A 68 13.82 9.20 6.52
C ASP A 68 13.50 9.89 7.85
N THR A 69 12.31 9.66 8.39
CA THR A 69 11.85 10.34 9.62
C THR A 69 11.64 9.39 10.80
N ALA A 70 11.70 8.07 10.56
CA ALA A 70 11.36 7.03 11.54
C ALA A 70 9.91 7.10 12.02
N ASP A 71 9.02 7.75 11.27
CA ASP A 71 7.60 7.75 11.57
C ASP A 71 6.98 6.40 11.21
N TYR A 72 6.02 5.96 12.01
CA TYR A 72 5.38 4.66 11.87
C TYR A 72 3.87 4.83 11.79
N TYR A 73 3.26 4.16 10.81
CA TYR A 73 1.81 4.22 10.60
C TYR A 73 1.20 2.82 10.67
N LYS A 74 -0.04 2.75 11.13
CA LYS A 74 -0.86 1.54 11.13
C LYS A 74 -2.14 1.79 10.37
N TYR A 75 -2.55 0.81 9.57
CA TYR A 75 -3.78 0.88 8.79
C TYR A 75 -4.96 0.34 9.60
N GLU A 76 -6.11 1.02 9.50
CA GLU A 76 -7.37 0.55 10.09
C GLU A 76 -8.41 0.41 8.97
N ALA A 77 -8.89 -0.83 8.74
CA ALA A 77 -9.69 -1.17 7.56
C ALA A 77 -11.12 -0.62 7.62
N THR A 78 -11.68 -0.43 8.83
CA THR A 78 -13.05 0.09 8.98
C THR A 78 -13.15 1.52 8.50
N THR A 79 -12.18 2.36 8.85
CA THR A 79 -12.12 3.76 8.44
C THR A 79 -11.35 3.95 7.12
N LYS A 80 -10.62 2.93 6.68
CA LYS A 80 -9.71 2.97 5.52
C LYS A 80 -8.70 4.12 5.64
N GLN A 81 -8.13 4.26 6.84
CA GLN A 81 -7.17 5.32 7.13
C GLN A 81 -5.89 4.76 7.73
N TRP A 82 -4.78 5.45 7.46
CA TRP A 82 -3.49 5.21 8.07
C TRP A 82 -3.32 6.16 9.23
N TYR A 83 -2.99 5.62 10.40
CA TYR A 83 -2.83 6.40 11.63
C TYR A 83 -1.38 6.41 12.06
N LYS A 84 -0.83 7.60 12.29
CA LYS A 84 0.54 7.76 12.80
C LYS A 84 0.59 7.31 14.25
N GLN A 85 1.61 6.52 14.56
CA GLN A 85 1.82 5.96 15.89
C GLN A 85 2.69 6.85 16.77
#